data_bfe6af3beb70fe04ea121db0155faed6
#
_entry.id   bfe6af3beb70fe04ea121db0155faed6
#
_cell.length_a   1.000
_cell.length_b   1.000
_cell.length_c   1.000
_cell.angle_alpha   90.00
_cell.angle_beta   90.00
_cell.angle_gamma   90.00
#
_symmetry.space_group_name_H-M   'P 1'
#
loop_
_entity.id
_entity.type
_entity.pdbx_description
1 polymer ?
#
loop_
_entity_poly.entity_id
_entity_poly.type
_entity_poly.pdbx_seq_one_letter_code
_entity_poly.pdbx_strand_id
1 'polypeptide(L)'
;MAATVDKELDMRDAAQPVVSLSHVTLRYGDGPTVTTALDDVTLSIAKGERVCVLGANGSGKSTLASVICGLLAPDEGEVTLVGEKVMGPDGIDFDAYRRARRQLGLVFQNPDDQIVTSIVEEDVAFGPENLCLPPEEIGKRVARELDRVAMTDHARSNPSNLSGGQKQRVAIAGALAMEPLVLVLDEPGALLDVRGRRGIMRVMAELRSLGTTIVHITHFMYEALAADRVIVMDHGRIAFSGTPQEVFAHGTELMGLGLEAPFTAQLAEALRARGVDVPWTCDEDALRKALVPGSPLKSVSQGNPPEVSPNNESSAVHVEHVSYSYREAGGRKALDDVSFDVARGTSVAIVGQTGSGKSTLVRMLCALEVPDQGHIVVDGIDTASRKDRRSLHGKVGYVMQHHERQLFAETVLEDVAYGPRNLGLSPDQVQQRCAHALSLVGLTGKEDASPFQLSGGQQRLCAIAGVLAMEPNILVLDEPTAGLDPRGRVQLERILEDIHAHGVTTIRVTHSMDDAAKAQQVVVLSRSKPLMAGAPQEVFCTDHDQMLHDAGLGLPEPLRWAITLGLSTAPLTLEQLVDDLVSYAKTRAEGVS
;
A
#
# COMPACT_ATOMS: atom_id res chain seq x y z
N MET A 1 -30.80 -19.84 11.61
CA MET A 1 -32.05 -19.57 10.89
C MET A 1 -31.70 -18.61 9.78
N ALA A 2 -31.49 -19.16 8.60
CA ALA A 2 -31.17 -18.39 7.40
C ALA A 2 -32.46 -17.72 6.91
N ALA A 3 -32.47 -16.41 6.80
CA ALA A 3 -33.54 -15.66 6.16
C ALA A 3 -33.11 -15.35 4.74
N THR A 4 -33.64 -16.09 3.82
CA THR A 4 -33.66 -15.90 2.38
C THR A 4 -34.20 -14.49 2.08
N VAL A 5 -33.39 -13.64 1.51
CA VAL A 5 -33.84 -12.38 0.91
C VAL A 5 -33.73 -12.52 -0.60
N ASP A 6 -34.74 -13.20 -1.20
CA ASP A 6 -35.07 -13.00 -2.61
C ASP A 6 -35.76 -11.65 -2.73
N LYS A 7 -35.00 -10.65 -3.21
CA LYS A 7 -35.57 -9.45 -3.81
C LYS A 7 -35.33 -9.54 -5.31
N GLU A 8 -36.39 -9.87 -6.05
CA GLU A 8 -36.48 -9.65 -7.49
C GLU A 8 -36.11 -8.19 -7.80
N LEU A 9 -34.93 -7.99 -8.35
CA LEU A 9 -34.50 -6.71 -8.92
C LEU A 9 -35.27 -6.47 -10.21
N ASP A 10 -36.03 -5.40 -10.21
CA ASP A 10 -36.82 -4.84 -11.30
C ASP A 10 -35.94 -4.72 -12.56
N MET A 11 -36.19 -5.59 -13.54
CA MET A 11 -35.51 -5.60 -14.84
C MET A 11 -36.07 -4.49 -15.71
N ARG A 12 -35.46 -3.30 -15.62
CA ARG A 12 -35.65 -2.24 -16.61
C ARG A 12 -34.33 -1.98 -17.32
N ASP A 13 -34.27 -2.31 -18.62
CA ASP A 13 -33.23 -2.00 -19.60
C ASP A 13 -31.76 -2.29 -19.15
N ALA A 14 -31.47 -3.49 -18.72
CA ALA A 14 -30.10 -3.92 -18.48
C ALA A 14 -29.42 -4.22 -19.82
N ALA A 15 -28.52 -3.33 -20.24
CA ALA A 15 -27.54 -3.66 -21.26
C ALA A 15 -26.87 -5.00 -20.89
N GLN A 16 -26.70 -5.90 -21.87
CA GLN A 16 -26.09 -7.21 -21.61
C GLN A 16 -24.74 -7.03 -20.86
N PRO A 17 -24.53 -7.81 -19.77
CA PRO A 17 -23.31 -7.69 -18.99
C PRO A 17 -22.08 -7.98 -19.86
N VAL A 18 -21.02 -7.20 -19.70
CA VAL A 18 -19.76 -7.41 -20.41
C VAL A 18 -18.93 -8.55 -19.80
N VAL A 19 -19.15 -8.83 -18.53
CA VAL A 19 -18.61 -10.00 -17.82
C VAL A 19 -19.75 -10.66 -17.07
N SER A 20 -19.88 -11.98 -17.22
CA SER A 20 -20.86 -12.79 -16.47
C SER A 20 -20.20 -14.09 -16.01
N LEU A 21 -20.19 -14.29 -14.72
CA LEU A 21 -19.74 -15.51 -14.04
C LEU A 21 -20.95 -16.12 -13.33
N SER A 22 -21.19 -17.41 -13.50
CA SER A 22 -22.30 -18.11 -12.84
C SER A 22 -21.78 -19.39 -12.20
N HIS A 23 -21.87 -19.46 -10.87
CA HIS A 23 -21.45 -20.61 -10.06
C HIS A 23 -20.00 -21.05 -10.34
N VAL A 24 -19.08 -20.10 -10.46
CA VAL A 24 -17.68 -20.34 -10.83
C VAL A 24 -16.88 -20.84 -9.65
N THR A 25 -16.25 -22.02 -9.81
CA THR A 25 -15.31 -22.59 -8.83
C THR A 25 -13.97 -22.86 -9.51
N LEU A 26 -12.89 -22.49 -8.81
CA LEU A 26 -11.52 -22.70 -9.27
C LEU A 26 -10.64 -23.19 -8.13
N ARG A 27 -9.88 -24.26 -8.38
CA ARG A 27 -9.00 -24.92 -7.42
C ARG A 27 -7.56 -24.94 -7.94
N TYR A 28 -6.61 -24.82 -7.04
CA TYR A 28 -5.19 -24.99 -7.31
C TYR A 28 -4.65 -26.25 -6.63
N GLY A 29 -3.71 -26.93 -7.29
CA GLY A 29 -3.04 -28.12 -6.77
C GLY A 29 -3.83 -29.42 -7.01
N ASP A 30 -3.19 -30.55 -6.70
CA ASP A 30 -3.73 -31.89 -6.87
C ASP A 30 -3.70 -32.65 -5.53
N GLY A 31 -4.65 -33.56 -5.32
CA GLY A 31 -4.69 -34.47 -4.17
C GLY A 31 -5.02 -33.78 -2.84
N PRO A 32 -4.36 -34.11 -1.73
CA PRO A 32 -4.69 -33.62 -0.39
C PRO A 32 -4.34 -32.14 -0.14
N THR A 33 -3.63 -31.49 -1.07
CA THR A 33 -3.20 -30.07 -0.97
C THR A 33 -4.02 -29.14 -1.85
N VAL A 34 -5.20 -29.57 -2.30
CA VAL A 34 -6.08 -28.74 -3.13
C VAL A 34 -6.55 -27.51 -2.33
N THR A 35 -6.33 -26.33 -2.89
CA THR A 35 -6.83 -25.06 -2.35
C THR A 35 -7.90 -24.49 -3.27
N THR A 36 -9.11 -24.29 -2.75
CA THR A 36 -10.19 -23.62 -3.47
C THR A 36 -9.95 -22.11 -3.43
N ALA A 37 -9.64 -21.52 -4.58
CA ALA A 37 -9.36 -20.08 -4.69
C ALA A 37 -10.61 -19.26 -5.06
N LEU A 38 -11.54 -19.85 -5.82
CA LEU A 38 -12.89 -19.33 -6.03
C LEU A 38 -13.89 -20.44 -5.70
N ASP A 39 -14.95 -20.12 -4.97
CA ASP A 39 -15.92 -21.05 -4.46
C ASP A 39 -17.33 -20.50 -4.71
N ASP A 40 -17.99 -21.05 -5.72
CA ASP A 40 -19.37 -20.69 -6.11
C ASP A 40 -19.58 -19.19 -6.38
N VAL A 41 -18.66 -18.58 -7.14
CA VAL A 41 -18.71 -17.14 -7.46
C VAL A 41 -19.72 -16.87 -8.57
N THR A 42 -20.72 -16.04 -8.27
CA THR A 42 -21.69 -15.52 -9.24
C THR A 42 -21.56 -14.00 -9.29
N LEU A 43 -21.26 -13.45 -10.48
CA LEU A 43 -20.98 -12.04 -10.69
C LEU A 43 -21.35 -11.62 -12.10
N SER A 44 -22.01 -10.46 -12.25
CA SER A 44 -22.19 -9.80 -13.53
C SER A 44 -21.67 -8.37 -13.47
N ILE A 45 -20.99 -7.90 -14.54
CA ILE A 45 -20.46 -6.52 -14.64
C ILE A 45 -21.04 -5.88 -15.89
N ALA A 46 -21.68 -4.72 -15.73
CA ALA A 46 -22.26 -3.97 -16.82
C ALA A 46 -21.18 -3.23 -17.64
N LYS A 47 -21.48 -2.93 -18.91
CA LYS A 47 -20.58 -2.14 -19.75
C LYS A 47 -20.42 -0.71 -19.19
N GLY A 48 -19.19 -0.24 -19.07
CA GLY A 48 -18.86 1.10 -18.53
C GLY A 48 -18.97 1.19 -17.01
N GLU A 49 -19.29 0.08 -16.31
CA GLU A 49 -19.30 0.03 -14.85
C GLU A 49 -17.87 0.07 -14.31
N ARG A 50 -17.64 0.80 -13.21
CA ARG A 50 -16.43 0.73 -12.42
C ARG A 50 -16.67 -0.07 -11.16
N VAL A 51 -16.13 -1.28 -11.11
CA VAL A 51 -16.22 -2.20 -9.97
C VAL A 51 -14.91 -2.16 -9.19
N CYS A 52 -15.00 -2.01 -7.87
CA CYS A 52 -13.86 -2.18 -6.97
C CYS A 52 -13.97 -3.51 -6.23
N VAL A 53 -12.89 -4.29 -6.22
CA VAL A 53 -12.81 -5.57 -5.51
C VAL A 53 -11.90 -5.42 -4.30
N LEU A 54 -12.44 -5.64 -3.12
CA LEU A 54 -11.77 -5.62 -1.82
C LEU A 54 -11.70 -7.04 -1.24
N GLY A 55 -10.86 -7.25 -0.25
CA GLY A 55 -10.74 -8.50 0.51
C GLY A 55 -9.33 -8.66 1.10
N ALA A 56 -9.20 -9.50 2.12
CA ALA A 56 -7.92 -9.83 2.73
C ALA A 56 -6.99 -10.55 1.73
N ASN A 57 -5.69 -10.65 2.07
CA ASN A 57 -4.76 -11.43 1.28
C ASN A 57 -5.18 -12.90 1.24
N GLY A 58 -5.13 -13.52 0.06
CA GLY A 58 -5.60 -14.90 -0.14
C GLY A 58 -7.12 -15.07 -0.27
N SER A 59 -7.91 -13.99 -0.33
CA SER A 59 -9.37 -14.09 -0.49
C SER A 59 -9.84 -14.44 -1.91
N GLY A 60 -8.93 -14.57 -2.91
CA GLY A 60 -9.26 -14.96 -4.29
C GLY A 60 -9.33 -13.82 -5.30
N LYS A 61 -8.99 -12.56 -4.93
CA LYS A 61 -9.10 -11.37 -5.81
C LYS A 61 -8.32 -11.49 -7.11
N SER A 62 -7.03 -11.83 -7.04
CA SER A 62 -6.17 -11.96 -8.23
C SER A 62 -6.57 -13.16 -9.10
N THR A 63 -7.11 -14.22 -8.48
CA THR A 63 -7.70 -15.35 -9.21
C THR A 63 -8.95 -14.91 -9.96
N LEU A 64 -9.84 -14.13 -9.31
CA LEU A 64 -11.01 -13.54 -9.97
C LEU A 64 -10.60 -12.63 -11.14
N ALA A 65 -9.58 -11.78 -10.94
CA ALA A 65 -9.01 -10.95 -12.02
C ALA A 65 -8.55 -11.80 -13.21
N SER A 66 -7.84 -12.90 -12.94
CA SER A 66 -7.33 -13.81 -13.97
C SER A 66 -8.45 -14.52 -14.73
N VAL A 67 -9.55 -14.89 -14.05
CA VAL A 67 -10.75 -15.45 -14.71
C VAL A 67 -11.44 -14.39 -15.58
N ILE A 68 -11.63 -13.17 -15.08
CA ILE A 68 -12.25 -12.06 -15.83
C ILE A 68 -11.42 -11.71 -17.07
N CYS A 69 -10.08 -11.77 -16.98
CA CYS A 69 -9.20 -11.52 -18.13
C CYS A 69 -9.04 -12.76 -19.04
N GLY A 70 -9.71 -13.85 -18.73
CA GLY A 70 -9.64 -15.09 -19.51
C GLY A 70 -8.26 -15.75 -19.50
N LEU A 71 -7.43 -15.48 -18.49
CA LEU A 71 -6.11 -16.13 -18.30
C LEU A 71 -6.25 -17.50 -17.65
N LEU A 72 -7.25 -17.67 -16.80
CA LEU A 72 -7.59 -18.93 -16.13
C LEU A 72 -9.00 -19.35 -16.53
N ALA A 73 -9.14 -20.62 -16.89
CA ALA A 73 -10.44 -21.26 -17.02
C ALA A 73 -10.78 -21.91 -15.67
N PRO A 74 -11.98 -21.67 -15.11
CA PRO A 74 -12.39 -22.32 -13.87
C PRO A 74 -12.66 -23.82 -14.07
N ASP A 75 -12.76 -24.57 -12.97
CA ASP A 75 -13.09 -26.01 -12.99
C ASP A 75 -14.59 -26.24 -13.18
N GLU A 76 -15.42 -25.34 -12.64
CA GLU A 76 -16.89 -25.46 -12.67
C GLU A 76 -17.53 -24.09 -12.93
N GLY A 77 -18.76 -24.10 -13.45
CA GLY A 77 -19.57 -22.91 -13.69
C GLY A 77 -19.63 -22.48 -15.16
N GLU A 78 -20.22 -21.32 -15.39
CA GLU A 78 -20.33 -20.73 -16.72
C GLU A 78 -19.66 -19.36 -16.74
N VAL A 79 -18.93 -19.05 -17.82
CA VAL A 79 -18.22 -17.78 -18.01
C VAL A 79 -18.54 -17.19 -19.37
N THR A 80 -18.99 -15.94 -19.37
CA THR A 80 -19.17 -15.12 -20.58
C THR A 80 -18.34 -13.85 -20.43
N LEU A 81 -17.45 -13.59 -21.40
CA LEU A 81 -16.56 -12.43 -21.43
C LEU A 81 -16.78 -11.65 -22.73
N VAL A 82 -17.06 -10.36 -22.63
CA VAL A 82 -17.32 -9.44 -23.76
C VAL A 82 -18.24 -10.02 -24.84
N GLY A 83 -19.30 -10.70 -24.38
CA GLY A 83 -20.32 -11.35 -25.25
C GLY A 83 -19.94 -12.74 -25.77
N GLU A 84 -18.73 -13.24 -25.51
CA GLU A 84 -18.29 -14.57 -25.86
C GLU A 84 -18.54 -15.55 -24.70
N LYS A 85 -19.30 -16.62 -24.91
CA LYS A 85 -19.43 -17.70 -23.90
C LYS A 85 -18.18 -18.56 -23.98
N VAL A 86 -17.25 -18.33 -23.04
CA VAL A 86 -15.91 -18.96 -23.04
C VAL A 86 -15.88 -20.27 -22.27
N MET A 87 -16.84 -20.48 -21.38
CA MET A 87 -17.05 -21.72 -20.65
C MET A 87 -18.53 -21.95 -20.36
N GLY A 88 -18.97 -23.18 -20.46
CA GLY A 88 -20.35 -23.59 -20.22
C GLY A 88 -20.48 -25.10 -20.01
N PRO A 89 -21.71 -25.66 -20.05
CA PRO A 89 -21.97 -27.09 -19.84
C PRO A 89 -21.22 -28.02 -20.80
N ASP A 90 -20.91 -27.52 -22.01
CA ASP A 90 -20.15 -28.25 -23.04
C ASP A 90 -18.63 -28.18 -22.84
N GLY A 91 -18.16 -27.50 -21.81
CA GLY A 91 -16.76 -27.31 -21.47
C GLY A 91 -16.20 -25.95 -21.91
N ILE A 92 -14.89 -25.92 -22.14
CA ILE A 92 -14.11 -24.71 -22.44
C ILE A 92 -14.04 -24.47 -23.94
N ASP A 93 -14.41 -23.27 -24.42
CA ASP A 93 -14.21 -22.81 -25.79
C ASP A 93 -12.93 -21.94 -25.89
N PHE A 94 -11.83 -22.54 -26.30
CA PHE A 94 -10.54 -21.85 -26.44
C PHE A 94 -10.54 -20.76 -27.53
N ASP A 95 -11.36 -20.91 -28.58
CA ASP A 95 -11.46 -19.90 -29.63
C ASP A 95 -12.27 -18.70 -29.17
N ALA A 96 -13.32 -18.90 -28.39
CA ALA A 96 -14.05 -17.84 -27.71
C ALA A 96 -13.12 -17.09 -26.72
N TYR A 97 -12.32 -17.81 -25.91
CA TYR A 97 -11.30 -17.19 -25.06
C TYR A 97 -10.32 -16.31 -25.86
N ARG A 98 -9.84 -16.80 -27.02
CA ARG A 98 -8.92 -16.05 -27.87
C ARG A 98 -9.56 -14.77 -28.41
N ARG A 99 -10.84 -14.81 -28.80
CA ARG A 99 -11.59 -13.63 -29.25
C ARG A 99 -11.82 -12.64 -28.12
N ALA A 100 -12.24 -13.11 -26.94
CA ALA A 100 -12.49 -12.28 -25.78
C ALA A 100 -11.23 -11.55 -25.30
N ARG A 101 -10.08 -12.25 -25.19
CA ARG A 101 -8.80 -11.67 -24.72
C ARG A 101 -8.31 -10.47 -25.55
N ARG A 102 -8.70 -10.35 -26.80
CA ARG A 102 -8.36 -9.18 -27.63
C ARG A 102 -8.97 -7.87 -27.14
N GLN A 103 -10.00 -7.96 -26.29
CA GLN A 103 -10.79 -6.85 -25.77
C GLN A 103 -10.65 -6.70 -24.26
N LEU A 104 -9.79 -7.50 -23.63
CA LEU A 104 -9.54 -7.50 -22.19
C LEU A 104 -8.10 -7.03 -21.94
N GLY A 105 -7.92 -6.14 -20.98
CA GLY A 105 -6.61 -5.68 -20.51
C GLY A 105 -6.42 -6.04 -19.04
N LEU A 106 -5.23 -6.48 -18.66
CA LEU A 106 -4.84 -6.74 -17.29
C LEU A 106 -3.56 -5.96 -16.96
N VAL A 107 -3.55 -5.32 -15.81
CA VAL A 107 -2.36 -4.76 -15.19
C VAL A 107 -2.08 -5.57 -13.94
N PHE A 108 -0.93 -6.22 -13.89
CA PHE A 108 -0.50 -7.05 -12.76
C PHE A 108 -0.08 -6.20 -11.56
N GLN A 109 -0.15 -6.80 -10.38
CA GLN A 109 0.32 -6.20 -9.13
C GLN A 109 1.81 -5.84 -9.17
N ASN A 110 2.64 -6.74 -9.72
CA ASN A 110 4.06 -6.50 -9.92
C ASN A 110 4.33 -6.18 -11.40
N PRO A 111 4.77 -4.97 -11.76
CA PRO A 111 5.04 -4.60 -13.14
C PRO A 111 6.21 -5.37 -13.77
N ASP A 112 7.14 -5.91 -12.97
CA ASP A 112 8.24 -6.72 -13.47
C ASP A 112 7.76 -8.04 -14.09
N ASP A 113 6.57 -8.53 -13.72
CA ASP A 113 5.96 -9.72 -14.31
C ASP A 113 5.24 -9.44 -15.65
N GLN A 114 5.06 -8.15 -15.98
CA GLN A 114 4.35 -7.70 -17.18
C GLN A 114 5.29 -7.14 -18.26
N ILE A 115 6.36 -6.45 -17.87
CA ILE A 115 7.32 -5.81 -18.77
C ILE A 115 8.23 -6.86 -19.40
N VAL A 116 8.26 -6.93 -20.73
CA VAL A 116 8.97 -7.97 -21.48
C VAL A 116 10.09 -7.45 -22.38
N THR A 117 10.11 -6.15 -22.71
CA THR A 117 11.11 -5.59 -23.63
C THR A 117 12.17 -4.74 -22.91
N SER A 118 13.23 -4.38 -23.61
CA SER A 118 14.33 -3.56 -23.08
C SER A 118 14.16 -2.05 -23.35
N ILE A 119 13.10 -1.64 -24.05
CA ILE A 119 12.77 -0.25 -24.38
C ILE A 119 11.30 0.00 -24.06
N VAL A 120 11.01 1.08 -23.35
CA VAL A 120 9.65 1.42 -22.89
C VAL A 120 8.64 1.53 -24.04
N GLU A 121 8.98 2.23 -25.13
CA GLU A 121 8.06 2.39 -26.27
C GLU A 121 7.78 1.06 -26.99
N GLU A 122 8.74 0.14 -27.02
CA GLU A 122 8.57 -1.20 -27.55
C GLU A 122 7.68 -2.06 -26.66
N ASP A 123 7.80 -1.90 -25.34
CA ASP A 123 6.96 -2.61 -24.38
C ASP A 123 5.49 -2.19 -24.48
N VAL A 124 5.23 -0.89 -24.62
CA VAL A 124 3.87 -0.38 -24.83
C VAL A 124 3.32 -0.79 -26.22
N ALA A 125 4.18 -0.94 -27.24
CA ALA A 125 3.79 -1.40 -28.57
C ALA A 125 3.45 -2.89 -28.62
N PHE A 126 3.98 -3.70 -27.70
CA PHE A 126 3.90 -5.17 -27.72
C PHE A 126 2.46 -5.71 -27.83
N GLY A 127 1.52 -5.14 -27.05
CA GLY A 127 0.09 -5.52 -27.11
C GLY A 127 -0.54 -5.21 -28.49
N PRO A 128 -0.48 -3.96 -28.98
CA PRO A 128 -0.94 -3.57 -30.31
C PRO A 128 -0.32 -4.37 -31.46
N GLU A 129 0.97 -4.73 -31.37
CA GLU A 129 1.64 -5.60 -32.36
C GLU A 129 1.02 -7.00 -32.38
N ASN A 130 0.76 -7.59 -31.23
CA ASN A 130 0.09 -8.89 -31.12
C ASN A 130 -1.36 -8.86 -31.63
N LEU A 131 -1.99 -7.69 -31.62
CA LEU A 131 -3.29 -7.47 -32.25
C LEU A 131 -3.19 -7.31 -33.78
N CYS A 132 -1.97 -7.30 -34.35
CA CYS A 132 -1.67 -7.09 -35.76
C CYS A 132 -2.16 -5.75 -36.30
N LEU A 133 -2.06 -4.67 -35.50
CA LEU A 133 -2.42 -3.33 -35.93
C LEU A 133 -1.37 -2.75 -36.90
N PRO A 134 -1.77 -1.81 -37.79
CA PRO A 134 -0.82 -1.12 -38.67
C PRO A 134 0.22 -0.32 -37.86
N PRO A 135 1.50 -0.26 -38.33
CA PRO A 135 2.58 0.44 -37.59
C PRO A 135 2.27 1.92 -37.28
N GLU A 136 1.59 2.62 -38.19
CA GLU A 136 1.20 4.01 -37.98
C GLU A 136 0.19 4.15 -36.80
N GLU A 137 -0.75 3.23 -36.69
CA GLU A 137 -1.72 3.19 -35.61
C GLU A 137 -1.05 2.84 -34.27
N ILE A 138 -0.13 1.86 -34.28
CA ILE A 138 0.69 1.49 -33.12
C ILE A 138 1.43 2.71 -32.59
N GLY A 139 2.15 3.43 -33.46
CA GLY A 139 2.89 4.63 -33.05
C GLY A 139 2.02 5.71 -32.41
N LYS A 140 0.80 5.93 -32.96
CA LYS A 140 -0.17 6.89 -32.40
C LYS A 140 -0.64 6.48 -31.01
N ARG A 141 -0.98 5.19 -30.81
CA ARG A 141 -1.43 4.65 -29.52
C ARG A 141 -0.32 4.71 -28.48
N VAL A 142 0.88 4.28 -28.82
CA VAL A 142 2.04 4.33 -27.92
C VAL A 142 2.31 5.75 -27.43
N ALA A 143 2.38 6.73 -28.34
CA ALA A 143 2.62 8.12 -27.99
C ALA A 143 1.52 8.68 -27.07
N ARG A 144 0.24 8.40 -27.38
CA ARG A 144 -0.91 8.84 -26.59
C ARG A 144 -0.90 8.26 -25.17
N GLU A 145 -0.66 6.94 -25.05
CA GLU A 145 -0.73 6.30 -23.73
C GLU A 145 0.50 6.61 -22.87
N LEU A 146 1.69 6.78 -23.44
CA LEU A 146 2.85 7.28 -22.72
C LEU A 146 2.64 8.70 -22.19
N ASP A 147 1.99 9.58 -22.97
CA ASP A 147 1.63 10.93 -22.52
C ASP A 147 0.61 10.90 -21.38
N ARG A 148 -0.44 10.05 -21.52
CA ARG A 148 -1.50 9.89 -20.49
C ARG A 148 -0.95 9.48 -19.14
N VAL A 149 0.07 8.62 -19.11
CA VAL A 149 0.72 8.18 -17.87
C VAL A 149 1.95 9.02 -17.48
N ALA A 150 2.23 10.12 -18.18
CA ALA A 150 3.40 10.99 -18.00
C ALA A 150 4.74 10.23 -18.05
N MET A 151 4.92 9.42 -19.10
CA MET A 151 6.14 8.64 -19.35
C MET A 151 6.80 8.96 -20.71
N THR A 152 6.37 10.00 -21.42
CA THR A 152 6.91 10.40 -22.73
C THR A 152 8.42 10.61 -22.72
N ASP A 153 8.98 11.26 -21.68
CA ASP A 153 10.41 11.51 -21.54
C ASP A 153 11.23 10.23 -21.34
N HIS A 154 10.56 9.13 -20.99
CA HIS A 154 11.19 7.82 -20.75
C HIS A 154 10.94 6.82 -21.88
N ALA A 155 10.33 7.23 -23.01
CA ALA A 155 9.97 6.34 -24.12
C ALA A 155 11.12 5.45 -24.59
N ARG A 156 12.34 5.99 -24.67
CA ARG A 156 13.55 5.26 -25.08
C ARG A 156 14.40 4.71 -23.94
N SER A 157 13.92 4.81 -22.71
CA SER A 157 14.63 4.30 -21.55
C SER A 157 14.52 2.78 -21.45
N ASN A 158 15.52 2.15 -20.83
CA ASN A 158 15.40 0.74 -20.45
C ASN A 158 14.52 0.63 -19.20
N PRO A 159 13.47 -0.22 -19.20
CA PRO A 159 12.60 -0.41 -18.05
C PRO A 159 13.34 -0.82 -16.76
N SER A 160 14.47 -1.54 -16.86
CA SER A 160 15.26 -1.94 -15.69
C SER A 160 15.82 -0.73 -14.91
N ASN A 161 15.96 0.42 -15.54
CA ASN A 161 16.45 1.66 -14.94
C ASN A 161 15.33 2.52 -14.34
N LEU A 162 14.08 2.09 -14.47
CA LEU A 162 12.92 2.80 -13.96
C LEU A 162 12.62 2.42 -12.50
N SER A 163 12.07 3.38 -11.74
CA SER A 163 11.50 3.07 -10.43
C SER A 163 10.27 2.18 -10.56
N GLY A 164 9.90 1.44 -9.48
CA GLY A 164 8.70 0.60 -9.47
C GLY A 164 7.43 1.36 -9.90
N GLY A 165 7.26 2.60 -9.44
CA GLY A 165 6.13 3.43 -9.85
C GLY A 165 6.18 3.88 -11.32
N GLN A 166 7.37 4.05 -11.91
CA GLN A 166 7.51 4.31 -13.34
C GLN A 166 7.20 3.06 -14.16
N LYS A 167 7.70 1.89 -13.74
CA LYS A 167 7.37 0.59 -14.35
C LYS A 167 5.86 0.34 -14.34
N GLN A 168 5.20 0.60 -13.21
CA GLN A 168 3.74 0.46 -13.09
C GLN A 168 3.00 1.33 -14.11
N ARG A 169 3.44 2.58 -14.31
CA ARG A 169 2.86 3.46 -15.33
C ARG A 169 3.09 2.95 -16.75
N VAL A 170 4.25 2.36 -17.04
CA VAL A 170 4.52 1.71 -18.34
C VAL A 170 3.60 0.51 -18.56
N ALA A 171 3.45 -0.36 -17.56
CA ALA A 171 2.55 -1.51 -17.61
C ALA A 171 1.08 -1.09 -17.88
N ILE A 172 0.63 -0.01 -17.24
CA ILE A 172 -0.69 0.58 -17.50
C ILE A 172 -0.78 1.10 -18.94
N ALA A 173 0.23 1.84 -19.43
CA ALA A 173 0.24 2.32 -20.82
C ALA A 173 0.16 1.18 -21.84
N GLY A 174 0.89 0.08 -21.61
CA GLY A 174 0.84 -1.12 -22.45
C GLY A 174 -0.55 -1.76 -22.51
N ALA A 175 -1.22 -1.88 -21.38
CA ALA A 175 -2.59 -2.39 -21.34
C ALA A 175 -3.58 -1.44 -22.04
N LEU A 176 -3.42 -0.12 -21.88
CA LEU A 176 -4.28 0.91 -22.49
C LEU A 176 -4.08 1.00 -24.02
N ALA A 177 -2.87 0.79 -24.52
CA ALA A 177 -2.58 0.82 -25.96
C ALA A 177 -3.36 -0.24 -26.76
N MET A 178 -3.84 -1.29 -26.09
CA MET A 178 -4.74 -2.28 -26.69
C MET A 178 -6.18 -1.77 -26.86
N GLU A 179 -6.57 -0.65 -26.22
CA GLU A 179 -7.95 -0.11 -26.16
C GLU A 179 -8.97 -1.16 -25.70
N PRO A 180 -8.79 -1.76 -24.51
CA PRO A 180 -9.66 -2.82 -24.03
C PRO A 180 -11.07 -2.31 -23.69
N LEU A 181 -12.09 -3.16 -23.90
CA LEU A 181 -13.45 -2.89 -23.41
C LEU A 181 -13.56 -3.07 -21.89
N VAL A 182 -12.79 -4.01 -21.34
CA VAL A 182 -12.66 -4.25 -19.90
C VAL A 182 -11.20 -4.15 -19.50
N LEU A 183 -10.91 -3.27 -18.58
CA LEU A 183 -9.58 -3.11 -17.98
C LEU A 183 -9.62 -3.60 -16.53
N VAL A 184 -8.82 -4.61 -16.23
CA VAL A 184 -8.62 -5.12 -14.88
C VAL A 184 -7.28 -4.60 -14.34
N LEU A 185 -7.30 -4.04 -13.14
CA LEU A 185 -6.12 -3.46 -12.48
C LEU A 185 -5.96 -4.15 -11.13
N ASP A 186 -4.92 -4.97 -10.99
CA ASP A 186 -4.62 -5.66 -9.74
C ASP A 186 -3.62 -4.84 -8.91
N GLU A 187 -4.11 -4.17 -7.89
CA GLU A 187 -3.35 -3.30 -6.97
C GLU A 187 -2.42 -2.27 -7.68
N PRO A 188 -2.90 -1.51 -8.67
CA PRO A 188 -2.05 -0.64 -9.48
C PRO A 188 -1.39 0.49 -8.68
N GLY A 189 -1.90 0.79 -7.49
CA GLY A 189 -1.41 1.84 -6.59
C GLY A 189 -0.37 1.39 -5.58
N ALA A 190 -0.09 0.08 -5.43
CA ALA A 190 0.71 -0.48 -4.34
C ALA A 190 2.17 0.05 -4.32
N LEU A 191 2.78 0.25 -5.50
CA LEU A 191 4.15 0.74 -5.66
C LEU A 191 4.25 2.25 -5.90
N LEU A 192 3.13 2.97 -5.83
CA LEU A 192 3.06 4.38 -6.14
C LEU A 192 3.05 5.26 -4.89
N ASP A 193 3.70 6.41 -4.99
CA ASP A 193 3.51 7.49 -4.05
C ASP A 193 2.11 8.14 -4.20
N VAL A 194 1.77 9.05 -3.29
CA VAL A 194 0.45 9.71 -3.25
C VAL A 194 0.12 10.41 -4.58
N ARG A 195 1.13 11.06 -5.20
CA ARG A 195 0.96 11.75 -6.48
C ARG A 195 0.71 10.76 -7.63
N GLY A 196 1.46 9.66 -7.67
CA GLY A 196 1.30 8.58 -8.64
C GLY A 196 -0.08 7.94 -8.55
N ARG A 197 -0.55 7.62 -7.34
CA ARG A 197 -1.89 7.06 -7.11
C ARG A 197 -3.01 8.01 -7.58
N ARG A 198 -2.92 9.31 -7.23
CA ARG A 198 -3.87 10.31 -7.74
C ARG A 198 -3.86 10.39 -9.28
N GLY A 199 -2.69 10.23 -9.90
CA GLY A 199 -2.55 10.17 -11.35
C GLY A 199 -3.34 9.01 -11.95
N ILE A 200 -3.19 7.80 -11.41
CA ILE A 200 -3.93 6.61 -11.88
C ILE A 200 -5.43 6.74 -11.65
N MET A 201 -5.86 7.26 -10.50
CA MET A 201 -7.29 7.51 -10.23
C MET A 201 -7.90 8.45 -11.29
N ARG A 202 -7.14 9.47 -11.73
CA ARG A 202 -7.56 10.39 -12.77
C ARG A 202 -7.65 9.69 -14.14
N VAL A 203 -6.67 8.84 -14.47
CA VAL A 203 -6.70 8.02 -15.70
C VAL A 203 -7.92 7.10 -15.71
N MET A 204 -8.21 6.42 -14.59
CA MET A 204 -9.40 5.57 -14.48
C MET A 204 -10.71 6.36 -14.65
N ALA A 205 -10.80 7.57 -14.08
CA ALA A 205 -11.97 8.44 -14.26
C ALA A 205 -12.16 8.86 -15.73
N GLU A 206 -11.07 9.18 -16.42
CA GLU A 206 -11.09 9.51 -17.85
C GLU A 206 -11.55 8.29 -18.69
N LEU A 207 -10.97 7.11 -18.47
CA LEU A 207 -11.35 5.89 -19.19
C LEU A 207 -12.81 5.54 -19.00
N ARG A 208 -13.33 5.67 -17.76
CA ARG A 208 -14.75 5.49 -17.46
C ARG A 208 -15.61 6.46 -18.30
N SER A 209 -15.21 7.74 -18.41
CA SER A 209 -15.94 8.72 -19.23
C SER A 209 -15.96 8.36 -20.73
N LEU A 210 -14.98 7.59 -21.19
CA LEU A 210 -14.89 7.03 -22.54
C LEU A 210 -15.66 5.70 -22.72
N GLY A 211 -16.29 5.19 -21.64
CA GLY A 211 -17.11 3.97 -21.68
C GLY A 211 -16.34 2.67 -21.44
N THR A 212 -15.07 2.73 -21.01
CA THR A 212 -14.30 1.54 -20.62
C THR A 212 -14.84 0.99 -19.30
N THR A 213 -15.07 -0.32 -19.24
CA THR A 213 -15.41 -1.04 -18.01
C THR A 213 -14.15 -1.26 -17.20
N ILE A 214 -14.18 -0.95 -15.90
CA ILE A 214 -13.00 -1.02 -15.04
C ILE A 214 -13.27 -1.97 -13.87
N VAL A 215 -12.40 -2.96 -13.69
CA VAL A 215 -12.35 -3.80 -12.48
C VAL A 215 -11.06 -3.45 -11.75
N HIS A 216 -11.18 -2.89 -10.57
CA HIS A 216 -10.06 -2.35 -9.81
C HIS A 216 -9.94 -3.07 -8.47
N ILE A 217 -8.87 -3.83 -8.28
CA ILE A 217 -8.53 -4.47 -7.00
C ILE A 217 -7.64 -3.51 -6.23
N THR A 218 -7.95 -3.24 -4.97
CA THR A 218 -7.17 -2.33 -4.12
C THR A 218 -7.34 -2.66 -2.64
N HIS A 219 -6.38 -2.19 -1.84
CA HIS A 219 -6.47 -2.11 -0.38
C HIS A 219 -6.71 -0.69 0.13
N PHE A 220 -6.84 0.29 -0.76
CA PHE A 220 -7.07 1.69 -0.41
C PHE A 220 -8.56 2.02 -0.44
N MET A 221 -9.16 2.23 0.72
CA MET A 221 -10.61 2.43 0.86
C MET A 221 -11.11 3.66 0.11
N TYR A 222 -10.31 4.75 0.04
CA TYR A 222 -10.68 5.95 -0.73
C TYR A 222 -10.80 5.69 -2.25
N GLU A 223 -10.08 4.69 -2.78
CA GLU A 223 -10.18 4.30 -4.19
C GLU A 223 -11.50 3.55 -4.45
N ALA A 224 -11.95 2.75 -3.48
CA ALA A 224 -13.22 2.04 -3.52
C ALA A 224 -14.43 3.00 -3.48
N LEU A 225 -14.31 4.14 -2.77
CA LEU A 225 -15.37 5.16 -2.74
C LEU A 225 -15.68 5.78 -4.12
N ALA A 226 -14.74 5.72 -5.06
CA ALA A 226 -14.91 6.24 -6.40
C ALA A 226 -15.51 5.20 -7.38
N ALA A 227 -15.83 3.99 -6.93
CA ALA A 227 -16.44 2.94 -7.73
C ALA A 227 -17.99 3.09 -7.77
N ASP A 228 -18.61 2.53 -8.80
CA ASP A 228 -20.07 2.40 -8.85
C ASP A 228 -20.55 1.29 -7.92
N ARG A 229 -19.75 0.21 -7.85
CA ARG A 229 -20.01 -0.94 -7.01
C ARG A 229 -18.73 -1.46 -6.38
N VAL A 230 -18.85 -1.88 -5.12
CA VAL A 230 -17.81 -2.55 -4.36
C VAL A 230 -18.20 -4.00 -4.16
N ILE A 231 -17.25 -4.89 -4.38
CA ILE A 231 -17.33 -6.32 -4.12
C ILE A 231 -16.31 -6.66 -3.04
N VAL A 232 -16.73 -7.35 -1.99
CA VAL A 232 -15.84 -7.86 -0.95
C VAL A 232 -15.71 -9.36 -1.09
N MET A 233 -14.48 -9.82 -1.29
CA MET A 233 -14.14 -11.24 -1.37
C MET A 233 -13.65 -11.75 -0.02
N ASP A 234 -14.14 -12.92 0.38
CA ASP A 234 -13.68 -13.67 1.55
C ASP A 234 -13.62 -15.16 1.24
N HIS A 235 -12.46 -15.79 1.49
CA HIS A 235 -12.25 -17.24 1.27
C HIS A 235 -12.79 -17.76 -0.07
N GLY A 236 -12.53 -17.04 -1.16
CA GLY A 236 -12.97 -17.40 -2.51
C GLY A 236 -14.43 -17.10 -2.83
N ARG A 237 -15.20 -16.53 -1.92
CA ARG A 237 -16.61 -16.17 -2.09
C ARG A 237 -16.83 -14.67 -2.08
N ILE A 238 -17.95 -14.21 -2.66
CA ILE A 238 -18.41 -12.82 -2.53
C ILE A 238 -19.17 -12.72 -1.20
N ALA A 239 -18.59 -11.99 -0.25
CA ALA A 239 -19.21 -11.72 1.05
C ALA A 239 -20.21 -10.55 0.97
N PHE A 240 -19.83 -9.46 0.28
CA PHE A 240 -20.68 -8.28 0.07
C PHE A 240 -20.57 -7.80 -1.37
N SER A 241 -21.68 -7.26 -1.89
CA SER A 241 -21.70 -6.55 -3.17
C SER A 241 -22.77 -5.46 -3.13
N GLY A 242 -22.41 -4.22 -3.43
CA GLY A 242 -23.31 -3.09 -3.40
C GLY A 242 -22.59 -1.78 -3.71
N THR A 243 -23.28 -0.66 -3.61
CA THR A 243 -22.65 0.67 -3.65
C THR A 243 -21.63 0.82 -2.53
N PRO A 244 -20.62 1.71 -2.65
CA PRO A 244 -19.69 1.95 -1.56
C PRO A 244 -20.38 2.24 -0.22
N GLN A 245 -21.44 3.04 -0.25
CA GLN A 245 -22.22 3.39 0.94
C GLN A 245 -22.86 2.18 1.61
N GLU A 246 -23.44 1.27 0.82
CA GLU A 246 -24.07 0.02 1.33
C GLU A 246 -23.03 -0.92 1.93
N VAL A 247 -21.92 -1.15 1.22
CA VAL A 247 -20.86 -2.08 1.66
C VAL A 247 -20.18 -1.57 2.93
N PHE A 248 -19.78 -0.31 2.96
CA PHE A 248 -19.08 0.23 4.14
C PHE A 248 -20.00 0.45 5.35
N ALA A 249 -21.33 0.38 5.19
CA ALA A 249 -22.27 0.34 6.30
C ALA A 249 -22.10 -0.90 7.19
N HIS A 250 -21.48 -1.97 6.67
CA HIS A 250 -21.15 -3.18 7.41
C HIS A 250 -19.80 -3.09 8.13
N GLY A 251 -19.50 -1.95 8.77
CA GLY A 251 -18.16 -1.66 9.35
C GLY A 251 -17.62 -2.76 10.27
N THR A 252 -18.45 -3.31 11.18
CA THR A 252 -18.04 -4.38 12.10
C THR A 252 -17.73 -5.69 11.38
N GLU A 253 -18.58 -6.08 10.42
CA GLU A 253 -18.38 -7.28 9.62
C GLU A 253 -17.13 -7.15 8.74
N LEU A 254 -16.91 -5.97 8.12
CA LEU A 254 -15.72 -5.69 7.32
C LEU A 254 -14.43 -5.77 8.14
N MET A 255 -14.42 -5.24 9.37
CA MET A 255 -13.30 -5.43 10.30
C MET A 255 -13.10 -6.92 10.62
N GLY A 256 -14.18 -7.67 10.77
CA GLY A 256 -14.15 -9.13 10.90
C GLY A 256 -13.49 -9.83 9.71
N LEU A 257 -13.60 -9.29 8.49
CA LEU A 257 -12.96 -9.78 7.27
C LEU A 257 -11.54 -9.21 7.04
N GLY A 258 -11.03 -8.40 7.98
CA GLY A 258 -9.71 -7.78 7.89
C GLY A 258 -9.67 -6.56 6.98
N LEU A 259 -10.79 -5.87 6.81
CA LEU A 259 -10.89 -4.63 6.06
C LEU A 259 -11.13 -3.45 6.99
N GLU A 260 -10.68 -2.27 6.59
CA GLU A 260 -10.95 -1.02 7.29
C GLU A 260 -12.12 -0.30 6.62
N ALA A 261 -12.86 0.49 7.39
CA ALA A 261 -13.79 1.44 6.80
C ALA A 261 -13.02 2.69 6.29
N PRO A 262 -13.56 3.44 5.31
CA PRO A 262 -13.02 4.75 4.93
C PRO A 262 -12.91 5.68 6.15
N PHE A 263 -11.90 6.56 6.17
CA PHE A 263 -11.66 7.48 7.28
C PHE A 263 -12.91 8.29 7.67
N THR A 264 -13.68 8.75 6.68
CA THR A 264 -14.95 9.47 6.89
C THR A 264 -15.96 8.64 7.70
N ALA A 265 -16.10 7.35 7.38
CA ALA A 265 -16.99 6.45 8.11
C ALA A 265 -16.46 6.17 9.53
N GLN A 266 -15.15 5.96 9.68
CA GLN A 266 -14.51 5.82 11.01
C GLN A 266 -14.73 7.05 11.88
N LEU A 267 -14.57 8.26 11.31
CA LEU A 267 -14.80 9.52 12.01
C LEU A 267 -16.28 9.66 12.43
N ALA A 268 -17.21 9.37 11.52
CA ALA A 268 -18.64 9.41 11.82
C ALA A 268 -19.03 8.43 12.93
N GLU A 269 -18.49 7.21 12.90
CA GLU A 269 -18.74 6.18 13.92
C GLU A 269 -18.15 6.60 15.27
N ALA A 270 -16.90 7.08 15.31
CA ALA A 270 -16.24 7.52 16.52
C ALA A 270 -16.97 8.73 17.17
N LEU A 271 -17.44 9.68 16.39
CA LEU A 271 -18.24 10.82 16.87
C LEU A 271 -19.57 10.37 17.46
N ARG A 272 -20.29 9.46 16.80
CA ARG A 272 -21.55 8.89 17.31
C ARG A 272 -21.34 8.13 18.63
N ALA A 273 -20.26 7.36 18.75
CA ALA A 273 -19.89 6.67 19.98
C ALA A 273 -19.63 7.64 21.15
N ARG A 274 -19.22 8.90 20.86
CA ARG A 274 -19.03 9.98 21.85
C ARG A 274 -20.30 10.84 22.04
N GLY A 275 -21.44 10.47 21.44
CA GLY A 275 -22.73 11.12 21.58
C GLY A 275 -22.93 12.36 20.71
N VAL A 276 -22.12 12.56 19.69
CA VAL A 276 -22.33 13.62 18.68
C VAL A 276 -23.31 13.10 17.62
N ASP A 277 -24.40 13.85 17.39
CA ASP A 277 -25.42 13.49 16.41
C ASP A 277 -24.96 13.85 14.98
N VAL A 278 -24.36 12.89 14.30
CA VAL A 278 -23.93 12.98 12.91
C VAL A 278 -24.45 11.78 12.11
N PRO A 279 -24.78 11.96 10.81
CA PRO A 279 -25.16 10.85 9.97
C PRO A 279 -23.96 9.90 9.79
N TRP A 280 -24.23 8.60 9.77
CA TRP A 280 -23.24 7.65 9.27
C TRP A 280 -23.13 7.83 7.76
N THR A 281 -21.94 8.09 7.25
CA THR A 281 -21.70 8.31 5.81
C THR A 281 -20.25 8.09 5.44
N CYS A 282 -20.01 7.67 4.19
CA CYS A 282 -18.70 7.68 3.55
C CYS A 282 -18.46 8.95 2.73
N ASP A 283 -19.46 9.79 2.58
CA ASP A 283 -19.37 11.07 1.85
C ASP A 283 -18.79 12.17 2.75
N GLU A 284 -17.59 12.63 2.37
CA GLU A 284 -16.87 13.69 3.08
C GLU A 284 -17.66 14.99 3.16
N ASP A 285 -18.31 15.39 2.05
CA ASP A 285 -19.11 16.63 2.01
C ASP A 285 -20.36 16.53 2.87
N ALA A 286 -21.01 15.36 2.91
CA ALA A 286 -22.17 15.13 3.76
C ALA A 286 -21.80 15.22 5.25
N LEU A 287 -20.71 14.57 5.66
CA LEU A 287 -20.23 14.62 7.04
C LEU A 287 -19.78 16.04 7.43
N ARG A 288 -19.05 16.71 6.54
CA ARG A 288 -18.60 18.09 6.74
C ARG A 288 -19.77 19.05 6.96
N LYS A 289 -20.81 18.96 6.14
CA LYS A 289 -22.04 19.78 6.30
C LYS A 289 -22.75 19.52 7.63
N ALA A 290 -22.75 18.29 8.11
CA ALA A 290 -23.32 17.93 9.39
C ALA A 290 -22.53 18.52 10.58
N LEU A 291 -21.18 18.55 10.46
CA LEU A 291 -20.28 19.05 11.50
C LEU A 291 -20.23 20.59 11.57
N VAL A 292 -20.31 21.29 10.44
CA VAL A 292 -20.18 22.75 10.34
C VAL A 292 -21.33 23.37 9.56
N PRO A 293 -22.46 23.68 10.17
CA PRO A 293 -23.48 24.50 9.52
C PRO A 293 -23.05 25.98 9.48
N GLY A 294 -22.45 26.42 8.38
CA GLY A 294 -22.62 27.78 7.90
C GLY A 294 -21.73 28.92 8.41
N SER A 295 -20.49 28.73 8.91
CA SER A 295 -19.56 29.87 9.09
C SER A 295 -18.09 29.46 9.08
N PRO A 296 -17.20 30.20 8.40
CA PRO A 296 -15.76 29.97 8.48
C PRO A 296 -15.23 30.38 9.86
N LEU A 297 -14.44 29.49 10.46
CA LEU A 297 -13.78 29.74 11.75
C LEU A 297 -12.55 30.63 11.54
N LYS A 298 -12.32 31.53 12.50
CA LYS A 298 -11.12 32.37 12.52
C LYS A 298 -9.90 31.56 12.94
N SER A 299 -8.79 31.79 12.24
CA SER A 299 -7.48 31.23 12.58
C SER A 299 -7.06 31.58 14.02
N VAL A 300 -6.62 30.60 14.77
CA VAL A 300 -6.03 30.77 16.09
C VAL A 300 -4.56 30.32 16.05
N SER A 301 -3.73 31.14 16.67
CA SER A 301 -2.28 31.04 16.70
C SER A 301 -1.79 29.85 17.52
N GLN A 302 -0.68 29.28 17.05
CA GLN A 302 0.06 28.16 17.60
C GLN A 302 0.53 28.39 19.05
N GLY A 303 0.39 27.34 19.88
CA GLY A 303 1.15 27.23 21.12
C GLY A 303 2.57 26.77 20.82
N ASN A 304 3.54 27.35 21.49
CA ASN A 304 4.95 27.00 21.34
C ASN A 304 5.18 25.51 21.67
N PRO A 305 5.89 24.75 20.78
CA PRO A 305 6.30 23.39 21.09
C PRO A 305 7.34 23.35 22.20
N PRO A 306 7.42 22.25 22.98
CA PRO A 306 8.47 22.11 23.97
C PRO A 306 9.84 21.98 23.27
N GLU A 307 10.79 22.81 23.67
CA GLU A 307 12.19 22.72 23.23
C GLU A 307 12.78 21.37 23.64
N VAL A 308 13.02 20.51 22.68
CA VAL A 308 13.87 19.33 22.86
C VAL A 308 15.31 19.76 22.61
N SER A 309 16.03 20.06 23.68
CA SER A 309 17.47 20.32 23.62
C SER A 309 18.22 19.04 23.20
N PRO A 310 19.13 19.10 22.22
CA PRO A 310 19.91 17.93 21.84
C PRO A 310 20.95 17.62 22.94
N ASN A 311 20.71 16.53 23.66
CA ASN A 311 21.71 15.94 24.55
C ASN A 311 22.61 15.03 23.69
N ASN A 312 23.77 15.48 23.32
CA ASN A 312 24.73 14.82 22.44
C ASN A 312 25.29 13.47 22.97
N GLU A 313 25.02 13.07 24.20
CA GLU A 313 25.56 11.83 24.78
C GLU A 313 24.66 10.58 24.59
N SER A 314 23.48 10.70 23.99
CA SER A 314 22.52 9.59 23.86
C SER A 314 22.01 9.33 22.42
N SER A 315 22.74 9.79 21.40
CA SER A 315 22.34 9.55 20.01
C SER A 315 22.50 8.06 19.62
N ALA A 316 21.44 7.45 19.04
CA ALA A 316 21.52 6.13 18.43
C ALA A 316 22.08 6.21 17.02
N VAL A 317 21.73 7.27 16.28
CA VAL A 317 22.20 7.54 14.91
C VAL A 317 22.53 9.01 14.78
N HIS A 318 23.71 9.30 14.24
CA HIS A 318 24.16 10.64 13.89
C HIS A 318 24.54 10.64 12.41
N VAL A 319 23.91 11.50 11.62
CA VAL A 319 24.15 11.68 10.18
C VAL A 319 24.60 13.11 9.96
N GLU A 320 25.82 13.30 9.40
CA GLU A 320 26.44 14.60 9.23
C GLU A 320 26.94 14.79 7.79
N HIS A 321 26.36 15.77 7.08
CA HIS A 321 26.76 16.21 5.72
C HIS A 321 26.89 15.08 4.70
N VAL A 322 25.99 14.07 4.74
CA VAL A 322 26.06 12.88 3.93
C VAL A 322 25.64 13.14 2.49
N SER A 323 26.56 12.83 1.56
CA SER A 323 26.28 12.83 0.12
C SER A 323 26.69 11.49 -0.51
N TYR A 324 25.92 11.04 -1.51
CA TYR A 324 26.17 9.79 -2.22
C TYR A 324 25.63 9.79 -3.64
N SER A 325 26.37 9.17 -4.57
CA SER A 325 25.98 9.04 -5.97
C SER A 325 26.23 7.62 -6.47
N TYR A 326 25.24 7.03 -7.14
CA TYR A 326 25.43 5.76 -7.83
C TYR A 326 26.25 5.97 -9.10
N ARG A 327 27.39 5.30 -9.22
CA ARG A 327 28.33 5.42 -10.36
C ARG A 327 27.70 4.95 -11.67
N GLU A 328 26.88 3.90 -11.60
CA GLU A 328 26.21 3.29 -12.77
C GLU A 328 25.05 4.13 -13.33
N ALA A 329 24.48 5.04 -12.53
CA ALA A 329 23.37 5.91 -12.91
C ALA A 329 23.82 7.29 -13.45
N GLY A 330 24.98 7.37 -14.11
CA GLY A 330 25.47 8.63 -14.70
C GLY A 330 25.85 9.71 -13.68
N GLY A 331 26.18 9.33 -12.44
CA GLY A 331 26.59 10.24 -11.39
C GLY A 331 25.46 11.05 -10.74
N ARG A 332 24.20 10.64 -10.90
CA ARG A 332 23.07 11.29 -10.23
C ARG A 332 23.19 11.10 -8.72
N LYS A 333 23.14 12.20 -7.97
CA LYS A 333 23.14 12.17 -6.51
C LYS A 333 21.87 11.50 -5.99
N ALA A 334 22.04 10.48 -5.17
CA ALA A 334 20.96 9.83 -4.42
C ALA A 334 20.73 10.50 -3.06
N LEU A 335 21.79 11.05 -2.46
CA LEU A 335 21.76 11.91 -1.26
C LEU A 335 22.67 13.12 -1.48
N ASP A 336 22.25 14.29 -1.02
CA ASP A 336 22.96 15.56 -1.17
C ASP A 336 22.86 16.37 0.13
N ASP A 337 23.93 16.36 0.92
CA ASP A 337 24.08 17.13 2.16
C ASP A 337 23.01 16.82 3.23
N VAL A 338 22.82 15.54 3.54
CA VAL A 338 21.83 15.09 4.53
C VAL A 338 22.43 15.09 5.93
N SER A 339 21.76 15.78 6.88
CA SER A 339 22.16 15.82 8.28
C SER A 339 20.93 15.70 9.19
N PHE A 340 20.96 14.80 10.18
CA PHE A 340 19.98 14.67 11.26
C PHE A 340 20.48 13.73 12.35
N ASP A 341 19.85 13.82 13.52
CA ASP A 341 20.12 12.97 14.68
C ASP A 341 18.91 12.14 15.06
N VAL A 342 19.14 10.95 15.62
CA VAL A 342 18.14 10.07 16.20
C VAL A 342 18.54 9.73 17.62
N ALA A 343 17.70 10.06 18.60
CA ALA A 343 17.93 9.71 20.00
C ALA A 343 17.69 8.20 20.22
N ARG A 344 18.33 7.63 21.25
CA ARG A 344 18.10 6.21 21.64
C ARG A 344 16.67 6.00 22.12
N GLY A 345 16.11 4.86 21.75
CA GLY A 345 14.76 4.48 22.17
C GLY A 345 13.66 5.33 21.53
N THR A 346 13.94 6.10 20.46
CA THR A 346 12.91 6.86 19.74
C THR A 346 12.41 6.13 18.50
N SER A 347 11.18 6.43 18.10
CA SER A 347 10.63 6.01 16.81
C SER A 347 10.75 7.15 15.79
N VAL A 348 11.36 6.86 14.64
CA VAL A 348 11.59 7.82 13.56
C VAL A 348 10.90 7.35 12.29
N ALA A 349 10.18 8.25 11.62
CA ALA A 349 9.65 8.02 10.28
C ALA A 349 10.45 8.83 9.25
N ILE A 350 10.93 8.15 8.20
CA ILE A 350 11.57 8.78 7.04
C ILE A 350 10.55 8.78 5.91
N VAL A 351 10.13 9.97 5.47
CA VAL A 351 9.13 10.15 4.41
C VAL A 351 9.72 10.91 3.22
N GLY A 352 9.12 10.75 2.04
CA GLY A 352 9.56 11.41 0.82
C GLY A 352 9.03 10.72 -0.42
N GLN A 353 9.08 11.38 -1.58
CA GLN A 353 8.71 10.77 -2.86
C GLN A 353 9.57 9.57 -3.21
N THR A 354 9.08 8.73 -4.13
CA THR A 354 9.89 7.70 -4.77
C THR A 354 11.10 8.35 -5.44
N GLY A 355 12.30 7.81 -5.18
CA GLY A 355 13.56 8.35 -5.70
C GLY A 355 14.12 9.54 -4.92
N SER A 356 13.57 9.90 -3.74
CA SER A 356 14.13 10.95 -2.88
C SER A 356 15.37 10.54 -2.07
N GLY A 357 15.80 9.26 -2.14
CA GLY A 357 16.99 8.76 -1.47
C GLY A 357 16.74 7.96 -0.18
N LYS A 358 15.48 7.71 0.21
CA LYS A 358 15.12 7.01 1.47
C LYS A 358 15.80 5.65 1.63
N SER A 359 15.62 4.76 0.67
CA SER A 359 16.22 3.41 0.73
C SER A 359 17.75 3.45 0.67
N THR A 360 18.34 4.43 -0.04
CA THR A 360 19.78 4.65 -0.03
C THR A 360 20.26 5.05 1.36
N LEU A 361 19.57 6.00 2.01
CA LEU A 361 19.89 6.43 3.37
C LEU A 361 19.78 5.24 4.35
N VAL A 362 18.69 4.49 4.29
CA VAL A 362 18.47 3.29 5.13
C VAL A 362 19.59 2.27 4.96
N ARG A 363 20.03 1.99 3.74
CA ARG A 363 21.17 1.06 3.50
C ARG A 363 22.45 1.55 4.13
N MET A 364 22.68 2.86 4.18
CA MET A 364 23.86 3.44 4.87
C MET A 364 23.73 3.36 6.39
N LEU A 365 22.52 3.57 6.94
CA LEU A 365 22.27 3.39 8.39
C LEU A 365 22.51 1.94 8.81
N CYS A 366 22.25 0.98 7.92
CA CYS A 366 22.54 -0.44 8.13
C CYS A 366 23.99 -0.83 7.76
N ALA A 367 24.85 0.15 7.45
CA ALA A 367 26.23 -0.04 7.03
C ALA A 367 26.42 -0.95 5.80
N LEU A 368 25.40 -1.07 4.94
CA LEU A 368 25.44 -1.81 3.67
C LEU A 368 26.10 -0.97 2.56
N GLU A 369 25.99 0.34 2.65
CA GLU A 369 26.63 1.33 1.76
C GLU A 369 27.44 2.31 2.60
N VAL A 370 28.42 2.98 1.97
CA VAL A 370 29.26 3.99 2.61
C VAL A 370 29.06 5.32 1.87
N PRO A 371 28.86 6.44 2.54
CA PRO A 371 28.72 7.73 1.89
C PRO A 371 29.99 8.13 1.11
N ASP A 372 29.82 8.89 0.01
CA ASP A 372 30.94 9.50 -0.71
C ASP A 372 31.55 10.67 0.08
N GLN A 373 30.69 11.39 0.84
CA GLN A 373 31.06 12.50 1.70
C GLN A 373 30.23 12.49 2.98
N GLY A 374 30.76 13.10 4.05
CA GLY A 374 30.10 13.15 5.34
C GLY A 374 30.34 11.90 6.19
N HIS A 375 29.66 11.83 7.33
CA HIS A 375 29.83 10.77 8.33
C HIS A 375 28.49 10.24 8.79
N ILE A 376 28.44 8.93 9.05
CA ILE A 376 27.29 8.26 9.69
C ILE A 376 27.83 7.44 10.86
N VAL A 377 27.39 7.79 12.06
CA VAL A 377 27.69 7.04 13.27
C VAL A 377 26.41 6.35 13.73
N VAL A 378 26.44 5.02 13.90
CA VAL A 378 25.32 4.20 14.34
C VAL A 378 25.74 3.43 15.57
N ASP A 379 24.97 3.53 16.65
CA ASP A 379 25.29 2.94 17.96
C ASP A 379 26.74 3.23 18.44
N GLY A 380 27.20 4.47 18.18
CA GLY A 380 28.56 4.92 18.49
C GLY A 380 29.66 4.40 17.55
N ILE A 381 29.30 3.76 16.44
CA ILE A 381 30.22 3.15 15.48
C ILE A 381 30.15 3.90 14.15
N ASP A 382 31.30 4.40 13.67
CA ASP A 382 31.40 5.03 12.35
C ASP A 382 31.25 3.96 11.24
N THR A 383 30.24 4.12 10.40
CA THR A 383 29.96 3.19 9.29
C THR A 383 31.00 3.20 8.19
N ALA A 384 31.83 4.25 8.08
CA ALA A 384 32.94 4.33 7.12
C ALA A 384 34.11 3.41 7.51
N SER A 385 34.29 3.11 8.80
CA SER A 385 35.32 2.22 9.30
C SER A 385 35.02 0.75 8.97
N ARG A 386 35.72 0.18 7.97
CA ARG A 386 35.54 -1.21 7.55
C ARG A 386 35.75 -2.22 8.69
N LYS A 387 36.62 -1.91 9.65
CA LYS A 387 36.95 -2.75 10.80
C LYS A 387 35.80 -2.75 11.82
N ASP A 388 35.30 -1.55 12.14
CA ASP A 388 34.35 -1.36 13.22
C ASP A 388 32.91 -1.66 12.77
N ARG A 389 32.62 -1.49 11.47
CA ARG A 389 31.32 -1.79 10.83
C ARG A 389 30.82 -3.21 11.12
N ARG A 390 31.74 -4.19 11.27
CA ARG A 390 31.38 -5.58 11.62
C ARG A 390 30.74 -5.69 13.01
N SER A 391 31.03 -4.78 13.92
CA SER A 391 30.46 -4.76 15.27
C SER A 391 29.01 -4.23 15.30
N LEU A 392 28.49 -3.73 14.17
CA LEU A 392 27.08 -3.40 13.99
C LEU A 392 26.22 -4.66 13.71
N HIS A 393 26.84 -5.79 13.31
CA HIS A 393 26.09 -7.03 13.10
C HIS A 393 25.37 -7.45 14.39
N GLY A 394 24.07 -7.66 14.29
CA GLY A 394 23.19 -7.99 15.41
C GLY A 394 22.75 -6.78 16.23
N LYS A 395 23.44 -5.61 16.17
CA LYS A 395 22.99 -4.38 16.82
C LYS A 395 21.99 -3.57 15.99
N VAL A 396 22.12 -3.65 14.67
CA VAL A 396 21.21 -3.03 13.71
C VAL A 396 20.49 -4.14 12.95
N GLY A 397 19.18 -4.18 13.07
CA GLY A 397 18.31 -5.05 12.30
C GLY A 397 17.75 -4.31 11.09
N TYR A 398 17.72 -4.95 9.93
CA TYR A 398 17.15 -4.38 8.70
C TYR A 398 16.10 -5.31 8.10
N VAL A 399 14.91 -4.78 7.91
CA VAL A 399 13.83 -5.44 7.17
C VAL A 399 13.67 -4.75 5.82
N MET A 400 13.91 -5.50 4.76
CA MET A 400 13.91 -4.98 3.39
C MET A 400 12.49 -4.73 2.89
N GLN A 401 12.33 -3.80 1.94
CA GLN A 401 11.08 -3.56 1.22
C GLN A 401 10.58 -4.84 0.52
N HIS A 402 11.47 -5.55 -0.17
CA HIS A 402 11.24 -6.85 -0.79
C HIS A 402 11.63 -7.97 0.18
N HIS A 403 10.74 -8.25 1.14
CA HIS A 403 10.97 -9.25 2.19
C HIS A 403 11.14 -10.68 1.64
N GLU A 404 10.56 -11.00 0.47
CA GLU A 404 10.72 -12.28 -0.21
C GLU A 404 12.18 -12.58 -0.59
N ARG A 405 13.01 -11.55 -0.79
CA ARG A 405 14.44 -11.69 -1.06
C ARG A 405 15.28 -11.93 0.20
N GLN A 406 14.67 -11.79 1.36
CA GLN A 406 15.31 -11.98 2.65
C GLN A 406 15.13 -13.41 3.16
N LEU A 407 14.09 -14.11 2.68
CA LEU A 407 13.77 -15.49 3.03
C LEU A 407 14.51 -16.47 2.12
N PHE A 408 15.13 -17.52 2.68
CA PHE A 408 15.96 -18.47 1.91
C PHE A 408 16.02 -19.88 2.49
N ALA A 409 15.57 -20.11 3.73
CA ALA A 409 15.65 -21.42 4.37
C ALA A 409 14.49 -22.35 3.98
N GLU A 410 14.61 -23.64 4.28
CA GLU A 410 13.57 -24.64 4.01
C GLU A 410 12.39 -24.50 4.97
N THR A 411 12.65 -24.11 6.22
CA THR A 411 11.62 -23.92 7.24
C THR A 411 11.66 -22.51 7.86
N VAL A 412 10.53 -22.06 8.38
CA VAL A 412 10.39 -20.78 9.12
C VAL A 412 11.37 -20.74 10.30
N LEU A 413 11.47 -21.83 11.07
CA LEU A 413 12.39 -21.88 12.20
C LEU A 413 13.85 -21.73 11.78
N GLU A 414 14.26 -22.38 10.70
CA GLU A 414 15.63 -22.27 10.20
C GLU A 414 15.96 -20.88 9.69
N ASP A 415 15.00 -20.22 9.03
CA ASP A 415 15.15 -18.86 8.54
C ASP A 415 15.32 -17.88 9.71
N VAL A 416 14.45 -17.97 10.73
CA VAL A 416 14.51 -17.12 11.93
C VAL A 416 15.76 -17.40 12.76
N ALA A 417 16.22 -18.64 12.82
CA ALA A 417 17.41 -19.05 13.59
C ALA A 417 18.74 -18.64 12.94
N TYR A 418 18.72 -18.26 11.67
CA TYR A 418 19.95 -17.96 10.93
C TYR A 418 20.75 -16.80 11.52
N GLY A 419 20.09 -15.69 11.84
CA GLY A 419 20.72 -14.53 12.47
C GLY A 419 21.35 -14.86 13.83
N PRO A 420 20.60 -15.38 14.79
CA PRO A 420 21.11 -15.79 16.11
C PRO A 420 22.28 -16.79 16.05
N ARG A 421 22.22 -17.78 15.15
CA ARG A 421 23.34 -18.74 14.94
C ARG A 421 24.61 -18.04 14.46
N ASN A 422 24.49 -17.10 13.52
CA ASN A 422 25.65 -16.35 13.00
C ASN A 422 26.24 -15.39 14.03
N LEU A 423 25.47 -14.98 15.03
CA LEU A 423 25.95 -14.21 16.18
C LEU A 423 26.69 -15.10 17.20
N GLY A 424 26.75 -16.42 17.00
CA GLY A 424 27.44 -17.36 17.86
C GLY A 424 26.73 -17.69 19.19
N LEU A 425 25.41 -17.52 19.22
CA LEU A 425 24.60 -17.86 20.40
C LEU A 425 24.55 -19.38 20.63
N SER A 426 24.39 -19.80 21.90
CA SER A 426 24.20 -21.20 22.21
C SER A 426 22.88 -21.75 21.64
N PRO A 427 22.76 -23.07 21.38
CA PRO A 427 21.52 -23.66 20.87
C PRO A 427 20.27 -23.30 21.69
N ASP A 428 20.38 -23.27 23.02
CA ASP A 428 19.28 -22.92 23.92
C ASP A 428 18.87 -21.47 23.77
N GLN A 429 19.83 -20.55 23.63
CA GLN A 429 19.57 -19.13 23.38
C GLN A 429 18.91 -18.93 22.01
N VAL A 430 19.39 -19.63 20.98
CA VAL A 430 18.78 -19.59 19.64
C VAL A 430 17.33 -20.02 19.70
N GLN A 431 17.06 -21.18 20.35
CA GLN A 431 15.69 -21.70 20.49
C GLN A 431 14.78 -20.71 21.23
N GLN A 432 15.24 -20.15 22.36
CA GLN A 432 14.48 -19.20 23.16
C GLN A 432 14.14 -17.93 22.37
N ARG A 433 15.14 -17.34 21.68
CA ARG A 433 14.95 -16.12 20.90
C ARG A 433 14.04 -16.33 19.69
N CYS A 434 14.20 -17.47 18.98
CA CYS A 434 13.32 -17.82 17.87
C CYS A 434 11.87 -18.02 18.33
N ALA A 435 11.64 -18.76 19.41
CA ALA A 435 10.30 -18.97 19.96
C ALA A 435 9.64 -17.65 20.37
N HIS A 436 10.41 -16.76 21.02
CA HIS A 436 9.92 -15.42 21.38
C HIS A 436 9.57 -14.58 20.16
N ALA A 437 10.48 -14.50 19.17
CA ALA A 437 10.26 -13.72 17.95
C ALA A 437 9.05 -14.25 17.14
N LEU A 438 8.92 -15.57 16.99
CA LEU A 438 7.77 -16.19 16.31
C LEU A 438 6.45 -15.92 17.05
N SER A 439 6.48 -15.92 18.38
CA SER A 439 5.31 -15.58 19.20
C SER A 439 4.89 -14.13 19.00
N LEU A 440 5.83 -13.18 18.99
CA LEU A 440 5.56 -11.75 18.78
C LEU A 440 4.88 -11.50 17.42
N VAL A 441 5.33 -12.16 16.37
CA VAL A 441 4.78 -11.99 15.03
C VAL A 441 3.58 -12.92 14.75
N GLY A 442 3.13 -13.74 15.70
CA GLY A 442 1.97 -14.63 15.54
C GLY A 442 2.18 -15.78 14.57
N LEU A 443 3.41 -16.26 14.42
CA LEU A 443 3.77 -17.42 13.58
C LEU A 443 4.01 -18.70 14.39
N THR A 444 3.65 -18.74 15.66
CA THR A 444 3.70 -19.95 16.49
C THR A 444 2.87 -21.07 15.86
N GLY A 445 3.44 -22.27 15.80
CA GLY A 445 2.82 -23.44 15.14
C GLY A 445 3.08 -23.53 13.63
N LYS A 446 3.90 -22.62 13.08
CA LYS A 446 4.33 -22.66 11.67
C LYS A 446 5.84 -22.86 11.50
N GLU A 447 6.51 -23.29 12.57
CA GLU A 447 7.96 -23.47 12.64
C GLU A 447 8.50 -24.37 11.53
N ASP A 448 7.79 -25.48 11.25
CA ASP A 448 8.16 -26.48 10.24
C ASP A 448 7.63 -26.18 8.83
N ALA A 449 6.84 -25.14 8.67
CA ALA A 449 6.33 -24.74 7.37
C ALA A 449 7.44 -24.11 6.52
N SER A 450 7.35 -24.25 5.19
CA SER A 450 8.24 -23.52 4.30
C SER A 450 7.85 -22.02 4.27
N PRO A 451 8.83 -21.10 4.40
CA PRO A 451 8.57 -19.67 4.27
C PRO A 451 7.86 -19.31 2.95
N PHE A 452 8.15 -20.04 1.87
CA PHE A 452 7.58 -19.81 0.54
C PHE A 452 6.13 -20.28 0.39
N GLN A 453 5.62 -21.07 1.34
CA GLN A 453 4.20 -21.47 1.41
C GLN A 453 3.35 -20.50 2.24
N LEU A 454 3.99 -19.56 2.93
CA LEU A 454 3.31 -18.53 3.70
C LEU A 454 2.66 -17.49 2.77
N SER A 455 1.57 -16.85 3.21
CA SER A 455 1.03 -15.67 2.52
C SER A 455 2.06 -14.53 2.54
N GLY A 456 1.99 -13.58 1.58
CA GLY A 456 2.92 -12.45 1.52
C GLY A 456 3.03 -11.67 2.83
N GLY A 457 1.90 -11.46 3.53
CA GLY A 457 1.90 -10.86 4.87
C GLY A 457 2.65 -11.71 5.91
N GLN A 458 2.45 -13.04 5.91
CA GLN A 458 3.15 -13.95 6.80
C GLN A 458 4.64 -14.07 6.45
N GLN A 459 5.01 -14.01 5.17
CA GLN A 459 6.42 -13.96 4.76
C GLN A 459 7.11 -12.71 5.31
N ARG A 460 6.45 -11.56 5.27
CA ARG A 460 6.96 -10.33 5.87
C ARG A 460 7.14 -10.44 7.37
N LEU A 461 6.15 -11.00 8.08
CA LEU A 461 6.24 -11.25 9.51
C LEU A 461 7.36 -12.24 9.85
N CYS A 462 7.60 -13.25 9.01
CA CYS A 462 8.73 -14.17 9.13
C CYS A 462 10.08 -13.43 8.99
N ALA A 463 10.23 -12.58 7.98
CA ALA A 463 11.42 -11.75 7.81
C ALA A 463 11.67 -10.82 9.02
N ILE A 464 10.60 -10.21 9.56
CA ILE A 464 10.66 -9.40 10.79
C ILE A 464 11.10 -10.27 11.97
N ALA A 465 10.53 -11.47 12.16
CA ALA A 465 10.93 -12.40 13.23
C ALA A 465 12.41 -12.77 13.17
N GLY A 466 12.95 -13.02 11.96
CA GLY A 466 14.38 -13.32 11.76
C GLY A 466 15.29 -12.18 12.22
N VAL A 467 14.84 -10.94 12.04
CA VAL A 467 15.57 -9.76 12.52
C VAL A 467 15.40 -9.58 14.03
N LEU A 468 14.19 -9.73 14.56
CA LEU A 468 13.89 -9.59 16.00
C LEU A 468 14.59 -10.64 16.86
N ALA A 469 14.76 -11.86 16.34
CA ALA A 469 15.47 -12.93 17.03
C ALA A 469 16.95 -12.58 17.33
N MET A 470 17.53 -11.60 16.63
CA MET A 470 18.85 -11.07 16.93
C MET A 470 18.87 -10.10 18.10
N GLU A 471 17.70 -9.59 18.56
CA GLU A 471 17.53 -8.55 19.60
C GLU A 471 18.34 -7.29 19.30
N PRO A 472 18.06 -6.61 18.17
CA PRO A 472 18.81 -5.43 17.77
C PRO A 472 18.52 -4.21 18.67
N ASN A 473 19.50 -3.33 18.86
CA ASN A 473 19.33 -2.02 19.52
C ASN A 473 18.58 -1.02 18.64
N ILE A 474 18.74 -1.16 17.32
CA ILE A 474 18.15 -0.30 16.29
C ILE A 474 17.48 -1.20 15.25
N LEU A 475 16.19 -0.99 15.02
CA LEU A 475 15.41 -1.69 14.00
C LEU A 475 15.08 -0.74 12.86
N VAL A 476 15.52 -1.07 11.66
CA VAL A 476 15.27 -0.30 10.43
C VAL A 476 14.32 -1.09 9.54
N LEU A 477 13.22 -0.45 9.12
CA LEU A 477 12.19 -1.07 8.30
C LEU A 477 11.94 -0.23 7.04
N ASP A 478 12.09 -0.83 5.89
CA ASP A 478 11.83 -0.17 4.60
C ASP A 478 10.43 -0.56 4.08
N GLU A 479 9.49 0.38 4.16
CA GLU A 479 8.08 0.23 3.77
C GLU A 479 7.38 -1.00 4.39
N PRO A 480 7.40 -1.17 5.72
CA PRO A 480 6.94 -2.39 6.36
C PRO A 480 5.44 -2.65 6.23
N THR A 481 4.63 -1.63 5.95
CA THR A 481 3.16 -1.74 5.80
C THR A 481 2.69 -1.97 4.35
N ALA A 482 3.60 -1.85 3.36
CA ALA A 482 3.23 -2.04 1.96
C ALA A 482 2.74 -3.47 1.68
N GLY A 483 1.59 -3.63 1.01
CA GLY A 483 1.00 -4.94 0.69
C GLY A 483 0.46 -5.74 1.88
N LEU A 484 0.44 -5.16 3.10
CA LEU A 484 -0.29 -5.73 4.21
C LEU A 484 -1.77 -5.36 4.14
N ASP A 485 -2.62 -6.34 4.43
CA ASP A 485 -4.02 -6.07 4.72
C ASP A 485 -4.17 -5.31 6.06
N PRO A 486 -5.33 -4.75 6.37
CA PRO A 486 -5.53 -3.99 7.60
C PRO A 486 -5.22 -4.76 8.89
N ARG A 487 -5.52 -6.08 8.94
CA ARG A 487 -5.15 -6.91 10.10
C ARG A 487 -3.64 -7.01 10.28
N GLY A 488 -2.93 -7.24 9.18
CA GLY A 488 -1.47 -7.29 9.18
C GLY A 488 -0.84 -5.96 9.59
N ARG A 489 -1.44 -4.83 9.20
CA ARG A 489 -1.00 -3.49 9.63
C ARG A 489 -1.18 -3.29 11.13
N VAL A 490 -2.36 -3.60 11.68
CA VAL A 490 -2.63 -3.51 13.12
C VAL A 490 -1.67 -4.41 13.91
N GLN A 491 -1.42 -5.62 13.43
CA GLN A 491 -0.48 -6.54 14.07
C GLN A 491 0.94 -5.99 14.05
N LEU A 492 1.39 -5.45 12.92
CA LEU A 492 2.72 -4.84 12.81
C LEU A 492 2.86 -3.62 13.74
N GLU A 493 1.87 -2.74 13.81
CA GLU A 493 1.91 -1.57 14.71
C GLU A 493 2.04 -2.02 16.18
N ARG A 494 1.29 -3.03 16.62
CA ARG A 494 1.43 -3.60 17.97
C ARG A 494 2.84 -4.16 18.25
N ILE A 495 3.43 -4.83 17.27
CA ILE A 495 4.80 -5.34 17.37
C ILE A 495 5.77 -4.15 17.53
N LEU A 496 5.61 -3.09 16.75
CA LEU A 496 6.47 -1.91 16.82
C LEU A 496 6.32 -1.16 18.14
N GLU A 497 5.09 -1.05 18.67
CA GLU A 497 4.81 -0.46 19.98
C GLU A 497 5.49 -1.29 21.10
N ASP A 498 5.37 -2.62 21.06
CA ASP A 498 5.99 -3.50 22.05
C ASP A 498 7.53 -3.41 22.01
N ILE A 499 8.12 -3.42 20.83
CA ILE A 499 9.57 -3.27 20.63
C ILE A 499 10.04 -1.90 21.16
N HIS A 500 9.30 -0.85 20.86
CA HIS A 500 9.61 0.50 21.32
C HIS A 500 9.52 0.60 22.87
N ALA A 501 8.51 -0.02 23.48
CA ALA A 501 8.37 -0.08 24.95
C ALA A 501 9.56 -0.78 25.62
N HIS A 502 10.26 -1.68 24.90
CA HIS A 502 11.51 -2.30 25.36
C HIS A 502 12.77 -1.47 25.07
N GLY A 503 12.62 -0.21 24.63
CA GLY A 503 13.70 0.75 24.44
C GLY A 503 14.50 0.60 23.14
N VAL A 504 14.01 -0.19 22.17
CA VAL A 504 14.62 -0.32 20.85
C VAL A 504 14.33 0.94 20.02
N THR A 505 15.37 1.50 19.40
CA THR A 505 15.23 2.60 18.45
C THR A 505 14.64 2.06 17.14
N THR A 506 13.53 2.62 16.65
CA THR A 506 12.91 2.19 15.40
C THR A 506 13.01 3.27 14.34
N ILE A 507 13.48 2.92 13.13
CA ILE A 507 13.52 3.81 11.98
C ILE A 507 12.71 3.16 10.87
N ARG A 508 11.61 3.78 10.45
CA ARG A 508 10.78 3.26 9.37
C ARG A 508 10.70 4.23 8.19
N VAL A 509 10.87 3.71 7.01
CA VAL A 509 10.51 4.39 5.77
C VAL A 509 9.03 4.12 5.50
N THR A 510 8.26 5.16 5.23
CA THR A 510 6.83 5.02 4.90
C THR A 510 6.37 6.06 3.89
N HIS A 511 5.35 5.70 3.13
CA HIS A 511 4.58 6.61 2.26
C HIS A 511 3.24 7.03 2.90
N SER A 512 2.90 6.50 4.07
CA SER A 512 1.70 6.87 4.84
C SER A 512 2.03 8.01 5.78
N MET A 513 1.36 9.14 5.62
CA MET A 513 1.53 10.28 6.53
C MET A 513 0.88 10.00 7.89
N ASP A 514 -0.20 9.21 7.92
CA ASP A 514 -0.83 8.76 9.16
C ASP A 514 0.11 7.85 9.98
N ASP A 515 0.88 6.97 9.31
CA ASP A 515 1.89 6.15 9.99
C ASP A 515 3.07 7.00 10.46
N ALA A 516 3.49 8.00 9.66
CA ALA A 516 4.56 8.91 10.02
C ALA A 516 4.17 9.81 11.21
N ALA A 517 2.91 10.20 11.30
CA ALA A 517 2.39 11.03 12.40
C ALA A 517 2.41 10.31 13.77
N LYS A 518 2.46 8.97 13.78
CA LYS A 518 2.60 8.17 15.01
C LYS A 518 4.04 8.10 15.54
N ALA A 519 5.04 8.46 14.72
CA ALA A 519 6.43 8.47 15.15
C ALA A 519 6.71 9.65 16.11
N GLN A 520 7.81 9.58 16.85
CA GLN A 520 8.26 10.69 17.71
C GLN A 520 9.06 11.74 16.93
N GLN A 521 9.68 11.33 15.82
CA GLN A 521 10.41 12.21 14.92
C GLN A 521 10.08 11.86 13.47
N VAL A 522 9.97 12.86 12.62
CA VAL A 522 9.78 12.72 11.17
C VAL A 522 10.94 13.38 10.44
N VAL A 523 11.53 12.67 9.49
CA VAL A 523 12.57 13.19 8.58
C VAL A 523 11.98 13.19 7.16
N VAL A 524 11.90 14.36 6.55
CA VAL A 524 11.35 14.54 5.19
C VAL A 524 12.49 14.69 4.20
N LEU A 525 12.56 13.77 3.22
CA LEU A 525 13.51 13.85 2.11
C LEU A 525 12.79 14.27 0.82
N SER A 526 13.35 15.25 0.12
CA SER A 526 12.87 15.69 -1.18
C SER A 526 14.04 15.91 -2.14
N ARG A 527 13.99 15.31 -3.34
CA ARG A 527 15.02 15.47 -4.38
C ARG A 527 16.44 15.28 -3.86
N SER A 528 16.65 14.18 -3.13
CA SER A 528 17.94 13.78 -2.53
C SER A 528 18.44 14.66 -1.36
N LYS A 529 17.66 15.64 -0.91
CA LYS A 529 18.01 16.56 0.18
C LYS A 529 17.07 16.42 1.38
N PRO A 530 17.53 16.70 2.60
CA PRO A 530 16.64 16.87 3.73
C PRO A 530 15.81 18.16 3.50
N LEU A 531 14.49 18.03 3.62
CA LEU A 531 13.59 19.17 3.55
C LEU A 531 13.33 19.73 4.94
N MET A 532 13.04 18.84 5.90
CA MET A 532 12.82 19.15 7.31
C MET A 532 12.97 17.89 8.17
N ALA A 533 13.27 18.09 9.45
CA ALA A 533 13.27 17.03 10.46
C ALA A 533 12.81 17.65 11.79
N GLY A 534 11.93 16.93 12.53
CA GLY A 534 11.39 17.41 13.78
C GLY A 534 10.28 16.51 14.32
N ALA A 535 9.60 16.97 15.36
CA ALA A 535 8.42 16.29 15.87
C ALA A 535 7.29 16.30 14.82
N PRO A 536 6.39 15.29 14.81
CA PRO A 536 5.29 15.25 13.83
C PRO A 536 4.45 16.53 13.80
N GLN A 537 4.22 17.18 14.93
CA GLN A 537 3.47 18.44 15.05
C GLN A 537 4.18 19.63 14.40
N GLU A 538 5.51 19.60 14.35
CA GLU A 538 6.32 20.63 13.67
C GLU A 538 6.34 20.41 12.17
N VAL A 539 6.45 19.14 11.75
CA VAL A 539 6.50 18.77 10.32
C VAL A 539 5.13 18.89 9.68
N PHE A 540 4.10 18.29 10.30
CA PHE A 540 2.73 18.30 9.81
C PHE A 540 1.95 19.48 10.40
N CYS A 541 2.14 20.67 9.82
CA CYS A 541 1.41 21.87 10.18
C CYS A 541 0.92 22.58 8.93
N THR A 542 -0.02 23.52 9.10
CA THR A 542 -0.62 24.30 8.00
C THR A 542 0.40 25.09 7.20
N ASP A 543 1.43 25.59 7.86
CA ASP A 543 2.47 26.43 7.22
C ASP A 543 3.35 25.61 6.26
N HIS A 544 3.43 24.30 6.48
CA HIS A 544 4.21 23.38 5.67
C HIS A 544 3.39 22.65 4.59
N ASP A 545 2.06 22.81 4.54
CA ASP A 545 1.19 22.07 3.61
C ASP A 545 1.65 22.20 2.15
N GLN A 546 1.90 23.45 1.69
CA GLN A 546 2.36 23.67 0.31
C GLN A 546 3.74 23.05 0.07
N MET A 547 4.65 23.12 1.03
CA MET A 547 6.00 22.56 0.92
C MET A 547 5.97 21.03 0.87
N LEU A 548 5.13 20.39 1.70
CA LEU A 548 4.90 18.95 1.68
C LEU A 548 4.24 18.53 0.37
N HIS A 549 3.24 19.28 -0.10
CA HIS A 549 2.60 19.03 -1.39
C HIS A 549 3.58 19.11 -2.56
N ASP A 550 4.48 20.10 -2.58
CA ASP A 550 5.52 20.24 -3.61
C ASP A 550 6.55 19.10 -3.53
N ALA A 551 6.79 18.59 -2.32
CA ALA A 551 7.56 17.38 -2.08
C ALA A 551 6.79 16.08 -2.42
N GLY A 552 5.55 16.16 -2.93
CA GLY A 552 4.68 15.02 -3.31
C GLY A 552 4.14 14.22 -2.15
N LEU A 553 4.12 14.85 -0.99
CA LEU A 553 3.53 14.32 0.24
C LEU A 553 2.17 14.96 0.50
N GLY A 554 1.40 14.38 1.39
CA GLY A 554 0.15 14.94 1.90
C GLY A 554 0.28 15.32 3.37
N LEU A 555 -0.83 15.70 3.95
CA LEU A 555 -1.00 15.80 5.40
C LEU A 555 -1.64 14.50 5.93
N PRO A 556 -1.46 14.15 7.22
CA PRO A 556 -2.25 13.14 7.88
C PRO A 556 -3.76 13.42 7.74
N GLU A 557 -4.57 12.38 7.56
CA GLU A 557 -6.01 12.53 7.36
C GLU A 557 -6.70 13.31 8.48
N PRO A 558 -6.41 13.09 9.78
CA PRO A 558 -7.02 13.89 10.85
C PRO A 558 -6.72 15.39 10.71
N LEU A 559 -5.48 15.75 10.37
CA LEU A 559 -5.08 17.15 10.18
C LEU A 559 -5.75 17.76 8.94
N ARG A 560 -5.83 17.01 7.85
CA ARG A 560 -6.53 17.43 6.63
C ARG A 560 -8.00 17.75 6.92
N TRP A 561 -8.66 16.92 7.71
CA TRP A 561 -10.03 17.15 8.17
C TRP A 561 -10.14 18.40 9.06
N ALA A 562 -9.24 18.54 10.04
CA ALA A 562 -9.22 19.72 10.92
C ALA A 562 -9.10 21.03 10.12
N ILE A 563 -8.19 21.08 9.13
CA ILE A 563 -8.03 22.23 8.24
C ILE A 563 -9.31 22.48 7.43
N THR A 564 -9.89 21.42 6.86
CA THR A 564 -11.12 21.53 6.03
C THR A 564 -12.31 22.02 6.84
N LEU A 565 -12.39 21.64 8.13
CA LEU A 565 -13.42 22.08 9.06
C LEU A 565 -13.11 23.45 9.70
N GLY A 566 -11.90 24.00 9.49
CA GLY A 566 -11.45 25.26 10.07
C GLY A 566 -11.22 25.19 11.58
N LEU A 567 -10.82 24.02 12.09
CA LEU A 567 -10.43 23.87 13.50
C LEU A 567 -9.11 24.60 13.77
N SER A 568 -8.96 25.11 14.99
CA SER A 568 -7.74 25.80 15.44
C SER A 568 -6.67 24.83 15.94
N THR A 569 -6.99 23.56 16.10
CA THR A 569 -6.13 22.48 16.57
C THR A 569 -5.47 21.76 15.40
N ALA A 570 -4.37 21.07 15.65
CA ALA A 570 -3.66 20.28 14.66
C ALA A 570 -3.62 18.79 15.09
N PRO A 571 -4.76 18.08 15.07
CA PRO A 571 -4.82 16.67 15.44
C PRO A 571 -4.07 15.82 14.43
N LEU A 572 -3.25 14.90 14.91
CA LEU A 572 -2.49 13.95 14.09
C LEU A 572 -3.07 12.54 14.13
N THR A 573 -4.02 12.27 15.06
CA THR A 573 -4.70 10.98 15.17
C THR A 573 -6.21 11.15 15.11
N LEU A 574 -6.92 10.08 14.74
CA LEU A 574 -8.39 10.06 14.73
C LEU A 574 -8.96 10.42 16.12
N GLU A 575 -8.38 9.88 17.22
CA GLU A 575 -8.82 10.16 18.57
C GLU A 575 -8.71 11.65 18.91
N GLN A 576 -7.57 12.29 18.60
CA GLN A 576 -7.38 13.72 18.80
C GLN A 576 -8.41 14.54 18.04
N LEU A 577 -8.65 14.21 16.76
CA LEU A 577 -9.68 14.89 15.94
C LEU A 577 -11.07 14.73 16.55
N VAL A 578 -11.42 13.54 17.01
CA VAL A 578 -12.72 13.26 17.66
C VAL A 578 -12.85 14.07 18.96
N ASP A 579 -11.83 14.10 19.82
CA ASP A 579 -11.83 14.86 21.07
C ASP A 579 -12.00 16.37 20.81
N ASP A 580 -11.32 16.90 19.79
CA ASP A 580 -11.45 18.28 19.35
C ASP A 580 -12.88 18.61 18.87
N LEU A 581 -13.45 17.74 18.04
CA LEU A 581 -14.80 17.90 17.52
C LEU A 581 -15.88 17.76 18.60
N VAL A 582 -15.71 16.85 19.56
CA VAL A 582 -16.61 16.71 20.71
C VAL A 582 -16.56 17.96 21.60
N SER A 583 -15.37 18.48 21.86
CA SER A 583 -15.17 19.72 22.62
C SER A 583 -15.82 20.92 21.91
N TYR A 584 -15.64 21.00 20.60
CA TYR A 584 -16.26 22.02 19.76
C TYR A 584 -17.81 21.94 19.82
N ALA A 585 -18.38 20.74 19.70
CA ALA A 585 -19.82 20.51 19.74
C ALA A 585 -20.43 20.93 21.11
N LYS A 586 -19.74 20.64 22.23
CA LYS A 586 -20.15 21.02 23.59
C LYS A 586 -20.15 22.53 23.80
N THR A 587 -19.06 23.20 23.41
CA THR A 587 -18.93 24.68 23.52
C THR A 587 -20.03 25.39 22.75
N ARG A 588 -20.44 24.83 21.63
CA ARG A 588 -21.52 25.37 20.80
C ARG A 588 -22.91 25.15 21.44
N ALA A 589 -23.15 24.02 22.05
CA ALA A 589 -24.41 23.75 22.75
C ALA A 589 -24.60 24.67 23.95
N GLU A 590 -23.51 25.04 24.63
CA GLU A 590 -23.51 25.98 25.79
C GLU A 590 -23.59 27.45 25.34
N GLY A 591 -23.12 27.80 24.15
CA GLY A 591 -23.17 29.17 23.62
C GLY A 591 -24.49 29.57 22.95
N VAL A 592 -25.42 28.66 22.77
CA VAL A 592 -26.77 28.87 22.19
C VAL A 592 -27.86 28.93 23.31
N SER A 593 -27.51 28.69 24.57
CA SER A 593 -28.37 28.91 25.73
C SER A 593 -28.07 30.32 26.39
#